data_467cb880d0bf4183b602458498de7196
#
_entry.id   467cb880d0bf4183b602458498de7196
#
_cell.length_a   1.000
_cell.length_b   1.000
_cell.length_c   1.000
_cell.angle_alpha   90.00
_cell.angle_beta   90.00
_cell.angle_gamma   90.00
#
_symmetry.space_group_name_H-M   'P 1'
#
loop_
_entity.id
_entity.type
_entity.pdbx_description
1 polymer ?
#
loop_
_entity_poly.entity_id
_entity_poly.type
_entity_poly.pdbx_seq_one_letter_code
_entity_poly.pdbx_strand_id
1 'polypeptide(L)'
;SVEKLPDEVSVGVILRDQKGIFTGITDAVICEGISAARWPGRMEKASENVYLDGAHNPGGIAAFIQAAGKIQKRTGKKAWLLFAAVADKEYETMAKELCEGLNWAGIGVVHMNSDRGLSAGRLSDVFKTYASCQVVSYEDTEEAMEQMQNRAGDDLLFCAGSLYLIGELKVQLKKGEKIQ
;
A
#
# COMPACT_ATOMS: atom_id res chain seq x y z
N SER A 1 -30.78 -8.80 -9.59
CA SER A 1 -29.69 -9.07 -10.52
C SER A 1 -28.62 -8.01 -10.30
N VAL A 2 -27.46 -8.43 -9.83
CA VAL A 2 -26.30 -7.55 -9.70
C VAL A 2 -25.67 -7.47 -11.06
N GLU A 3 -25.90 -6.38 -11.78
CA GLU A 3 -25.16 -6.10 -13.01
C GLU A 3 -23.70 -5.75 -12.67
N LYS A 4 -22.78 -6.32 -13.43
CA LYS A 4 -21.33 -6.15 -13.28
C LYS A 4 -20.98 -4.67 -13.37
N LEU A 5 -20.45 -4.08 -12.28
CA LEU A 5 -19.79 -2.79 -12.32
C LEU A 5 -18.59 -2.84 -13.28
N PRO A 6 -18.23 -1.75 -13.96
CA PRO A 6 -17.04 -1.69 -14.80
C PRO A 6 -15.79 -2.12 -14.04
N ASP A 7 -14.84 -2.74 -14.74
CA ASP A 7 -13.62 -3.36 -14.17
C ASP A 7 -12.70 -2.42 -13.35
N GLU A 8 -13.06 -1.15 -13.20
CA GLU A 8 -12.28 -0.16 -12.44
C GLU A 8 -12.77 0.07 -11.01
N VAL A 9 -13.90 -0.52 -10.58
CA VAL A 9 -14.45 -0.33 -9.23
C VAL A 9 -14.64 -1.67 -8.54
N SER A 10 -13.70 -2.04 -7.70
CA SER A 10 -13.69 -3.32 -6.96
C SER A 10 -14.39 -3.26 -5.59
N VAL A 11 -15.17 -2.23 -5.27
CA VAL A 11 -15.87 -2.11 -3.98
C VAL A 11 -17.35 -1.89 -4.25
N GLY A 12 -18.14 -2.95 -4.05
CA GLY A 12 -19.60 -2.84 -4.00
C GLY A 12 -20.05 -2.47 -2.59
N VAL A 13 -20.56 -1.27 -2.39
CA VAL A 13 -21.29 -0.91 -1.17
C VAL A 13 -22.76 -1.06 -1.46
N ILE A 14 -23.42 -2.05 -0.83
CA ILE A 14 -24.88 -2.18 -0.89
C ILE A 14 -25.45 -1.50 0.35
N LEU A 15 -26.02 -0.32 0.15
CA LEU A 15 -26.84 0.34 1.18
C LEU A 15 -28.29 -0.09 0.99
N ARG A 16 -28.85 -0.79 1.98
CA ARG A 16 -30.28 -1.10 2.03
C ARG A 16 -30.89 -0.48 3.28
N ASP A 17 -31.99 0.26 3.14
CA ASP A 17 -32.86 0.58 4.25
C ASP A 17 -33.72 -0.66 4.64
N GLN A 18 -34.45 -0.57 5.74
CA GLN A 18 -35.36 -1.65 6.19
C GLN A 18 -36.51 -1.93 5.20
N LYS A 19 -36.68 -1.10 4.17
CA LYS A 19 -37.68 -1.26 3.11
C LYS A 19 -37.06 -1.61 1.75
N GLY A 20 -35.74 -1.66 1.64
CA GLY A 20 -35.01 -2.17 0.46
C GLY A 20 -35.00 -1.25 -0.77
N ILE A 21 -35.36 0.03 -0.64
CA ILE A 21 -35.48 0.95 -1.77
C ILE A 21 -34.87 2.31 -1.42
N PHE A 22 -33.74 2.64 -2.05
CA PHE A 22 -33.29 4.03 -2.20
C PHE A 22 -33.81 4.56 -3.53
N THR A 23 -34.87 5.35 -3.49
CA THR A 23 -35.37 6.04 -4.69
C THR A 23 -34.55 7.30 -4.92
N GLY A 24 -33.91 7.40 -6.09
CA GLY A 24 -33.19 8.60 -6.51
C GLY A 24 -31.65 8.48 -6.58
N ILE A 25 -31.06 7.36 -6.13
CA ILE A 25 -29.62 7.10 -6.32
C ILE A 25 -29.46 6.22 -7.55
N THR A 26 -28.88 6.78 -8.61
CA THR A 26 -28.55 6.04 -9.84
C THR A 26 -27.16 5.39 -9.70
N ASP A 27 -26.89 4.33 -10.48
CA ASP A 27 -25.57 3.69 -10.52
C ASP A 27 -24.46 4.70 -10.86
N ALA A 28 -24.77 5.69 -11.69
CA ALA A 28 -23.84 6.78 -12.01
C ALA A 28 -23.46 7.61 -10.79
N VAL A 29 -24.43 7.96 -9.92
CA VAL A 29 -24.17 8.70 -8.67
C VAL A 29 -23.38 7.86 -7.68
N ILE A 30 -23.65 6.55 -7.61
CA ILE A 30 -22.88 5.61 -6.78
C ILE A 30 -21.43 5.54 -7.29
N CYS A 31 -21.22 5.35 -8.58
CA CYS A 31 -19.91 5.30 -9.19
C CYS A 31 -19.14 6.62 -9.01
N GLU A 32 -19.80 7.76 -9.18
CA GLU A 32 -19.20 9.07 -8.94
C GLU A 32 -18.81 9.26 -7.47
N GLY A 33 -19.70 8.91 -6.53
CA GLY A 33 -19.43 8.97 -5.09
C GLY A 33 -18.27 8.07 -4.68
N ILE A 34 -18.19 6.84 -5.21
CA ILE A 34 -17.09 5.90 -4.95
C ILE A 34 -15.79 6.41 -5.56
N SER A 35 -15.82 6.93 -6.79
CA SER A 35 -14.63 7.44 -7.47
C SER A 35 -14.09 8.74 -6.82
N ALA A 36 -14.97 9.54 -6.22
CA ALA A 36 -14.62 10.73 -5.47
C ALA A 36 -14.18 10.44 -4.02
N ALA A 37 -14.48 9.25 -3.51
CA ALA A 37 -14.13 8.86 -2.15
C ALA A 37 -12.61 8.78 -1.98
N ARG A 38 -12.06 9.59 -1.08
CA ARG A 38 -10.66 9.54 -0.70
C ARG A 38 -10.54 8.91 0.67
N TRP A 39 -9.88 7.77 0.74
CA TRP A 39 -9.64 7.09 2.00
C TRP A 39 -8.13 7.19 2.34
N PRO A 40 -7.76 7.97 3.36
CA PRO A 40 -6.36 8.11 3.75
C PRO A 40 -5.70 6.75 4.02
N GLY A 41 -4.50 6.55 3.47
CA GLY A 41 -3.78 5.28 3.61
C GLY A 41 -4.37 4.12 2.79
N ARG A 42 -5.12 4.39 1.71
CA ARG A 42 -5.54 3.40 0.72
C ARG A 42 -5.07 3.85 -0.65
N MET A 43 -3.97 3.29 -1.12
CA MET A 43 -3.27 3.67 -2.35
C MET A 43 -3.18 5.21 -2.51
N GLU A 44 -2.95 5.88 -1.39
CA GLU A 44 -2.88 7.35 -1.31
C GLU A 44 -1.60 7.83 -2.00
N LYS A 45 -1.75 8.67 -3.02
CA LYS A 45 -0.61 9.31 -3.65
C LYS A 45 -0.10 10.43 -2.74
N ALA A 46 1.01 10.21 -2.06
CA ALA A 46 1.59 11.13 -1.08
C ALA A 46 2.56 12.14 -1.71
N SER A 47 3.21 11.77 -2.83
CA SER A 47 4.00 12.67 -3.67
C SER A 47 3.97 12.16 -5.12
N GLU A 48 4.76 12.73 -6.02
CA GLU A 48 4.71 12.40 -7.45
C GLU A 48 4.86 10.90 -7.71
N ASN A 49 5.79 10.25 -7.01
CA ASN A 49 6.12 8.82 -7.21
C ASN A 49 5.89 7.94 -5.97
N VAL A 50 5.36 8.49 -4.87
CA VAL A 50 5.18 7.78 -3.59
C VAL A 50 3.71 7.48 -3.34
N TYR A 51 3.42 6.22 -3.05
CA TYR A 51 2.09 5.72 -2.74
C TYR A 51 2.08 5.04 -1.38
N LEU A 52 1.10 5.38 -0.55
CA LEU A 52 0.92 4.85 0.80
C LEU A 52 -0.34 3.99 0.87
N ASP A 53 -0.20 2.76 1.37
CA ASP A 53 -1.33 1.85 1.58
C ASP A 53 -1.25 1.13 2.92
N GLY A 54 -2.30 1.19 3.71
CA GLY A 54 -2.40 0.53 5.01
C GLY A 54 -2.76 -0.96 4.94
N ALA A 55 -2.55 -1.65 3.84
CA ALA A 55 -2.71 -3.10 3.72
C ALA A 55 -1.82 -3.81 4.75
N HIS A 56 -2.42 -4.64 5.60
CA HIS A 56 -1.75 -5.28 6.74
C HIS A 56 -2.27 -6.70 7.03
N ASN A 57 -2.89 -7.32 6.04
CA ASN A 57 -3.32 -8.72 6.04
C ASN A 57 -3.31 -9.24 4.59
N PRO A 58 -3.35 -10.57 4.36
CA PRO A 58 -3.28 -11.14 3.01
C PRO A 58 -4.31 -10.57 2.04
N GLY A 59 -5.58 -10.45 2.44
CA GLY A 59 -6.62 -9.89 1.59
C GLY A 59 -6.36 -8.42 1.18
N GLY A 60 -5.84 -7.62 2.11
CA GLY A 60 -5.41 -6.25 1.84
C GLY A 60 -4.20 -6.19 0.89
N ILE A 61 -3.23 -7.08 1.10
CA ILE A 61 -2.04 -7.20 0.24
C ILE A 61 -2.42 -7.61 -1.18
N ALA A 62 -3.34 -8.55 -1.36
CA ALA A 62 -3.83 -8.93 -2.69
C ALA A 62 -4.45 -7.75 -3.45
N ALA A 63 -5.27 -6.93 -2.78
CA ALA A 63 -5.85 -5.72 -3.36
C ALA A 63 -4.77 -4.66 -3.66
N PHE A 64 -3.81 -4.48 -2.75
CA PHE A 64 -2.66 -3.58 -2.92
C PHE A 64 -1.84 -3.96 -4.16
N ILE A 65 -1.48 -5.24 -4.33
CA ILE A 65 -0.71 -5.74 -5.48
C ILE A 65 -1.44 -5.42 -6.80
N GLN A 66 -2.75 -5.65 -6.85
CA GLN A 66 -3.54 -5.33 -8.04
C GLN A 66 -3.51 -3.84 -8.39
N ALA A 67 -3.66 -2.97 -7.38
CA ALA A 67 -3.64 -1.53 -7.56
C ALA A 67 -2.25 -1.03 -7.96
N ALA A 68 -1.19 -1.48 -7.28
CA ALA A 68 0.21 -1.16 -7.59
C ALA A 68 0.59 -1.61 -9.01
N GLY A 69 0.20 -2.82 -9.41
CA GLY A 69 0.44 -3.34 -10.75
C GLY A 69 -0.25 -2.53 -11.85
N LYS A 70 -1.48 -2.05 -11.63
CA LYS A 70 -2.16 -1.14 -12.56
C LYS A 70 -1.40 0.19 -12.72
N ILE A 71 -0.90 0.76 -11.62
CA ILE A 71 -0.11 2.00 -11.64
C ILE A 71 1.21 1.77 -12.37
N GLN A 72 1.93 0.69 -12.04
CA GLN A 72 3.18 0.34 -12.69
C GLN A 72 2.99 0.16 -14.21
N LYS A 73 1.99 -0.60 -14.64
CA LYS A 73 1.68 -0.82 -16.06
C LYS A 73 1.35 0.47 -16.78
N ARG A 74 0.60 1.38 -16.15
CA ARG A 74 0.20 2.67 -16.74
C ARG A 74 1.37 3.62 -16.90
N THR A 75 2.32 3.62 -15.95
CA THR A 75 3.46 4.55 -15.94
C THR A 75 4.68 4.03 -16.67
N GLY A 76 4.81 2.70 -16.82
CA GLY A 76 6.02 2.05 -17.35
C GLY A 76 7.23 2.11 -16.42
N LYS A 77 7.07 2.63 -15.19
CA LYS A 77 8.13 2.79 -14.19
C LYS A 77 8.37 1.50 -13.41
N LYS A 78 9.56 1.34 -12.85
CA LYS A 78 9.84 0.24 -11.90
C LYS A 78 9.11 0.52 -10.59
N ALA A 79 8.88 -0.55 -9.81
CA ALA A 79 8.25 -0.48 -8.51
C ALA A 79 9.25 -0.85 -7.40
N TRP A 80 9.32 -0.04 -6.37
CA TRP A 80 10.06 -0.26 -5.13
C TRP A 80 9.06 -0.41 -3.98
N LEU A 81 9.41 -1.21 -2.98
CA LEU A 81 8.55 -1.47 -1.83
C LEU A 81 9.27 -1.05 -0.54
N LEU A 82 8.59 -0.29 0.32
CA LEU A 82 8.93 -0.13 1.74
C LEU A 82 7.86 -0.80 2.58
N PHE A 83 8.26 -1.76 3.43
CA PHE A 83 7.32 -2.60 4.16
C PHE A 83 7.65 -2.69 5.64
N ALA A 84 6.62 -2.68 6.48
CA ALA A 84 6.71 -3.01 7.89
C ALA A 84 5.51 -3.86 8.30
N ALA A 85 5.69 -4.71 9.31
CA ALA A 85 4.59 -5.52 9.83
C ALA A 85 4.65 -5.60 11.36
N VAL A 86 3.50 -5.92 11.96
CA VAL A 86 3.39 -6.31 13.37
C VAL A 86 3.47 -7.83 13.50
N ALA A 87 4.04 -8.29 14.62
CA ALA A 87 4.37 -9.70 14.82
C ALA A 87 3.15 -10.65 14.89
N ASP A 88 1.98 -10.12 15.21
CA ASP A 88 0.72 -10.87 15.33
C ASP A 88 -0.04 -11.01 14.00
N LYS A 89 0.56 -10.62 12.88
CA LYS A 89 -0.02 -10.73 11.53
C LYS A 89 0.66 -11.85 10.73
N GLU A 90 0.00 -12.26 9.66
CA GLU A 90 0.49 -13.28 8.72
C GLU A 90 1.58 -12.70 7.78
N TYR A 91 2.63 -12.11 8.38
CA TYR A 91 3.66 -11.38 7.64
C TYR A 91 4.43 -12.26 6.65
N GLU A 92 4.58 -13.56 6.92
CA GLU A 92 5.24 -14.51 6.00
C GLU A 92 4.39 -14.72 4.74
N THR A 93 3.07 -14.91 4.91
CA THR A 93 2.11 -15.00 3.80
C THR A 93 2.12 -13.71 2.98
N MET A 94 2.06 -12.55 3.65
CA MET A 94 2.09 -11.24 2.99
C MET A 94 3.38 -11.02 2.19
N ALA A 95 4.54 -11.37 2.76
CA ALA A 95 5.83 -11.24 2.07
C ALA A 95 5.90 -12.12 0.81
N LYS A 96 5.42 -13.37 0.92
CA LYS A 96 5.34 -14.29 -0.21
C LYS A 96 4.44 -13.71 -1.32
N GLU A 97 3.22 -13.30 -0.98
CA GLU A 97 2.27 -12.73 -1.95
C GLU A 97 2.83 -11.48 -2.63
N LEU A 98 3.49 -10.58 -1.88
CA LEU A 98 4.14 -9.39 -2.43
C LEU A 98 5.23 -9.73 -3.44
N CYS A 99 6.09 -10.72 -3.13
CA CYS A 99 7.17 -11.13 -4.02
C CYS A 99 6.69 -11.87 -5.26
N GLU A 100 5.61 -12.66 -5.14
CA GLU A 100 5.03 -13.40 -6.26
C GLU A 100 4.11 -12.53 -7.13
N GLY A 101 3.47 -11.51 -6.53
CA GLY A 101 2.44 -10.72 -7.19
C GLY A 101 2.92 -9.52 -7.99
N LEU A 102 4.13 -9.00 -7.72
CA LEU A 102 4.70 -7.86 -8.43
C LEU A 102 6.22 -7.99 -8.57
N ASN A 103 6.75 -7.55 -9.71
CA ASN A 103 8.21 -7.50 -9.90
C ASN A 103 8.78 -6.22 -9.29
N TRP A 104 9.42 -6.35 -8.12
CA TRP A 104 10.03 -5.25 -7.39
C TRP A 104 11.46 -5.00 -7.88
N ALA A 105 11.84 -3.74 -8.06
CA ALA A 105 13.22 -3.33 -8.33
C ALA A 105 14.10 -3.43 -7.07
N GLY A 106 13.47 -3.27 -5.89
CA GLY A 106 14.10 -3.48 -4.60
C GLY A 106 13.06 -3.35 -3.48
N ILE A 107 13.38 -3.94 -2.34
CA ILE A 107 12.52 -3.98 -1.15
C ILE A 107 13.28 -3.44 0.04
N GLY A 108 12.74 -2.43 0.69
CA GLY A 108 13.12 -1.97 2.01
C GLY A 108 12.17 -2.55 3.05
N VAL A 109 12.71 -3.08 4.14
CA VAL A 109 11.92 -3.47 5.31
C VAL A 109 12.36 -2.65 6.50
N VAL A 110 11.41 -2.18 7.30
CA VAL A 110 11.71 -1.31 8.42
C VAL A 110 11.07 -1.80 9.71
N HIS A 111 11.83 -1.66 10.82
CA HIS A 111 11.29 -1.84 12.15
C HIS A 111 10.36 -0.68 12.49
N MET A 112 9.21 -1.00 13.07
CA MET A 112 8.32 0.02 13.64
C MET A 112 8.61 0.17 15.13
N ASN A 113 8.72 1.41 15.59
CA ASN A 113 8.92 1.72 17.00
C ASN A 113 7.63 1.48 17.81
N SER A 114 7.27 0.21 17.95
CA SER A 114 6.13 -0.25 18.76
C SER A 114 6.43 -1.61 19.38
N ASP A 115 5.88 -1.90 20.56
CA ASP A 115 6.04 -3.18 21.26
C ASP A 115 5.57 -4.40 20.42
N ARG A 116 4.77 -4.16 19.39
CA ARG A 116 4.26 -5.16 18.46
C ARG A 116 4.99 -5.19 17.13
N GLY A 117 5.93 -4.26 16.91
CA GLY A 117 6.69 -4.16 15.67
C GLY A 117 7.56 -5.40 15.46
N LEU A 118 7.52 -5.97 14.25
CA LEU A 118 8.46 -7.01 13.87
C LEU A 118 9.82 -6.38 13.57
N SER A 119 10.91 -7.03 13.99
CA SER A 119 12.25 -6.52 13.72
C SER A 119 12.55 -6.49 12.22
N ALA A 120 13.29 -5.48 11.77
CA ALA A 120 13.70 -5.36 10.37
C ALA A 120 14.53 -6.57 9.91
N GLY A 121 15.37 -7.12 10.79
CA GLY A 121 16.14 -8.33 10.50
C GLY A 121 15.24 -9.53 10.19
N ARG A 122 14.22 -9.79 11.03
CA ARG A 122 13.27 -10.88 10.81
C ARG A 122 12.49 -10.72 9.51
N LEU A 123 11.99 -9.51 9.22
CA LEU A 123 11.32 -9.21 7.96
C LEU A 123 12.26 -9.43 6.76
N SER A 124 13.51 -8.96 6.87
CA SER A 124 14.52 -9.13 5.82
C SER A 124 14.74 -10.60 5.48
N ASP A 125 14.86 -11.46 6.49
CA ASP A 125 15.09 -12.90 6.30
C ASP A 125 13.89 -13.55 5.59
N VAL A 126 12.67 -13.18 5.96
CA VAL A 126 11.45 -13.68 5.30
C VAL A 126 11.37 -13.21 3.85
N PHE A 127 11.60 -11.91 3.59
CA PHE A 127 11.55 -11.40 2.22
C PHE A 127 12.65 -12.01 1.34
N LYS A 128 13.87 -12.22 1.85
CA LYS A 128 14.97 -12.87 1.12
C LYS A 128 14.66 -14.30 0.68
N THR A 129 13.71 -14.97 1.34
CA THR A 129 13.27 -16.32 0.94
C THR A 129 12.51 -16.32 -0.39
N TYR A 130 11.79 -15.21 -0.69
CA TYR A 130 10.88 -15.12 -1.84
C TYR A 130 11.29 -14.08 -2.87
N ALA A 131 12.08 -13.07 -2.49
CA ALA A 131 12.41 -11.95 -3.35
C ALA A 131 13.47 -12.32 -4.39
N SER A 132 13.27 -11.87 -5.63
CA SER A 132 14.25 -11.92 -6.72
C SER A 132 15.11 -10.65 -6.83
N CYS A 133 14.90 -9.67 -5.95
CA CYS A 133 15.60 -8.39 -5.91
C CYS A 133 16.33 -8.19 -4.58
N GLN A 134 17.09 -7.09 -4.48
CA GLN A 134 17.77 -6.73 -3.24
C GLN A 134 16.75 -6.40 -2.13
N VAL A 135 16.98 -6.94 -0.94
CA VAL A 135 16.25 -6.64 0.29
C VAL A 135 17.19 -5.93 1.27
N VAL A 136 16.79 -4.76 1.75
CA VAL A 136 17.54 -3.94 2.70
C VAL A 136 16.70 -3.72 3.95
N SER A 137 17.32 -3.83 5.13
CA SER A 137 16.67 -3.60 6.43
C SER A 137 17.08 -2.26 7.02
N TYR A 138 16.12 -1.59 7.66
CA TYR A 138 16.29 -0.32 8.33
C TYR A 138 15.71 -0.40 9.74
N GLU A 139 16.36 0.24 10.70
CA GLU A 139 15.86 0.31 12.09
C GLU A 139 15.05 1.59 12.35
N ASP A 140 15.17 2.59 11.47
CA ASP A 140 14.49 3.87 11.58
C ASP A 140 13.64 4.17 10.35
N THR A 141 12.42 4.67 10.57
CA THR A 141 11.44 4.91 9.50
C THR A 141 11.82 6.13 8.65
N GLU A 142 12.47 7.14 9.24
CA GLU A 142 12.89 8.36 8.52
C GLU A 142 14.05 8.03 7.59
N GLU A 143 15.06 7.32 8.11
CA GLU A 143 16.18 6.80 7.30
C GLU A 143 15.66 5.89 6.17
N ALA A 144 14.77 4.95 6.50
CA ALA A 144 14.18 4.03 5.51
C ALA A 144 13.51 4.77 4.37
N MET A 145 12.71 5.79 4.68
CA MET A 145 11.99 6.56 3.68
C MET A 145 12.94 7.34 2.78
N GLU A 146 13.92 8.05 3.36
CA GLU A 146 14.93 8.81 2.61
C GLU A 146 15.73 7.91 1.68
N GLN A 147 16.27 6.81 2.20
CA GLN A 147 17.07 5.87 1.43
C GLN A 147 16.27 5.19 0.32
N MET A 148 15.03 4.83 0.58
CA MET A 148 14.18 4.20 -0.43
C MET A 148 13.73 5.19 -1.50
N GLN A 149 13.46 6.45 -1.17
CA GLN A 149 13.21 7.51 -2.17
C GLN A 149 14.46 7.75 -3.05
N ASN A 150 15.64 7.84 -2.44
CA ASN A 150 16.90 8.01 -3.18
C ASN A 150 17.17 6.84 -4.14
N ARG A 151 16.89 5.60 -3.72
CA ARG A 151 17.03 4.39 -4.57
C ARG A 151 15.99 4.34 -5.68
N ALA A 152 14.76 4.72 -5.40
CA ALA A 152 13.68 4.74 -6.38
C ALA A 152 13.89 5.86 -7.42
N GLY A 153 14.42 7.02 -7.00
CA GLY A 153 14.57 8.18 -7.88
C GLY A 153 13.23 8.55 -8.53
N ASP A 154 13.17 8.47 -9.85
CA ASP A 154 11.94 8.76 -10.62
C ASP A 154 10.99 7.56 -10.74
N ASP A 155 11.39 6.38 -10.27
CA ASP A 155 10.56 5.18 -10.23
C ASP A 155 9.50 5.27 -9.11
N LEU A 156 8.58 4.31 -9.06
CA LEU A 156 7.50 4.27 -8.07
C LEU A 156 7.99 3.69 -6.74
N LEU A 157 7.68 4.35 -5.64
CA LEU A 157 7.86 3.83 -4.28
C LEU A 157 6.49 3.57 -3.65
N PHE A 158 6.22 2.33 -3.31
CA PHE A 158 5.04 1.91 -2.58
C PHE A 158 5.39 1.59 -1.14
N CYS A 159 4.60 2.10 -0.19
CA CYS A 159 4.77 1.82 1.23
C CYS A 159 3.54 1.09 1.75
N ALA A 160 3.73 -0.08 2.40
CA ALA A 160 2.62 -0.91 2.85
C ALA A 160 2.98 -1.76 4.09
N GLY A 161 1.99 -2.50 4.61
CA GLY A 161 2.14 -3.52 5.64
C GLY A 161 1.64 -3.10 7.03
N SER A 162 1.54 -1.80 7.31
CA SER A 162 1.05 -1.32 8.61
C SER A 162 0.46 0.08 8.53
N LEU A 163 -0.69 0.29 9.18
CA LEU A 163 -1.26 1.64 9.35
C LEU A 163 -0.37 2.55 10.21
N TYR A 164 0.41 1.99 11.13
CA TYR A 164 1.37 2.75 11.94
C TYR A 164 2.49 3.30 11.06
N LEU A 165 3.09 2.46 10.21
CA LEU A 165 4.08 2.91 9.22
C LEU A 165 3.52 4.05 8.37
N ILE A 166 2.32 3.89 7.82
CA ILE A 166 1.69 4.92 6.97
C ILE A 166 1.49 6.22 7.75
N GLY A 167 1.10 6.12 9.03
CA GLY A 167 0.96 7.29 9.91
C GLY A 167 2.27 8.05 10.09
N GLU A 168 3.37 7.35 10.38
CA GLU A 168 4.71 7.93 10.54
C GLU A 168 5.20 8.58 9.25
N LEU A 169 5.12 7.88 8.12
CA LEU A 169 5.53 8.40 6.81
C LEU A 169 4.75 9.67 6.40
N LYS A 170 3.45 9.73 6.70
CA LYS A 170 2.64 10.93 6.43
C LYS A 170 3.11 12.15 7.25
N VAL A 171 3.54 11.94 8.48
CA VAL A 171 4.08 13.02 9.31
C VAL A 171 5.41 13.53 8.74
N GLN A 172 6.27 12.63 8.30
CA GLN A 172 7.59 12.96 7.72
C GLN A 172 7.43 13.74 6.41
N LEU A 173 6.61 13.25 5.47
CA LEU A 173 6.37 13.89 4.17
C LEU A 173 5.81 15.31 4.32
N LYS A 174 4.88 15.53 5.27
CA LYS A 174 4.36 16.88 5.56
C LYS A 174 5.38 17.84 6.15
N LYS A 175 6.39 17.35 6.87
CA LYS A 175 7.48 18.17 7.37
C LYS A 175 8.40 18.63 6.24
N GLY A 176 8.69 17.74 5.29
CA GLY A 176 9.53 18.05 4.12
C GLY A 176 8.92 19.12 3.20
N GLU A 177 7.59 19.15 3.03
CA GLU A 177 6.89 20.16 2.21
C GLU A 177 6.90 21.58 2.82
N LYS A 178 7.11 21.70 4.15
CA LYS A 178 7.14 23.00 4.83
C LYS A 178 8.52 23.69 4.82
N ILE A 179 9.54 23.01 4.32
CA ILE A 179 10.95 23.51 4.32
C ILE A 179 11.38 24.01 2.93
N GLN A 180 10.54 23.81 1.91
CA GLN A 180 10.70 24.35 0.56
C GLN A 180 9.87 25.63 0.39
#